data_15fb6588781ce31868ba032ded0606e0
#
_entry.id   15fb6588781ce31868ba032ded0606e0
#
_cell.length_a   1.000
_cell.length_b   1.000
_cell.length_c   1.000
_cell.angle_alpha   90.00
_cell.angle_beta   90.00
_cell.angle_gamma   90.00
#
_symmetry.space_group_name_H-M   'P 1'
#
loop_
_entity.id
_entity.type
_entity.pdbx_description
1 polymer ?
#
loop_
_entity_poly.entity_id
_entity_poly.type
_entity_poly.pdbx_seq_one_letter_code
_entity_poly.pdbx_strand_id
1 'polypeptide(L)'
;MERQKRKFVAAASCEGEGGRRRRMTDRFSNLPDQIAHVILSFLTMADLARLSYVSKCWRELCLSSPVFNFNEYNCIGDADMCDSKLRLLNILERFLSLRADHKIQRFRFDWHLPPPKNQSSSSSSSCGCRDVYYRVMSCVQKVVRCNVEQLELNLLGLGEPNLKFPSSIFLCESLKSLSVYTNRAILRAPSSSSSFSSNLKDLQLLNVVIADDEGFFKWISCSCKCIRKLGLDHTYMIKNLNIESSSLERLSLSYPQPDLDTLNISCENLQLLSISLCPDSPCMTSLNIFAPNLKKLWWEGSLMNHPNLRKFQSLESAEVCFDSVGKVSLEKTQKFKSTVIELKTRVDDFEPLSEVFHGLRINEVLILNEAAIKVMFKLEGSMPVSFNNVQSLRMNIGCVTDEIVPSMVSVLRGMPYLRILYIKRCPPFHELESNKCGFDIGYWKLQNLAFINRLEFFTIEILEWYNVVELARYVLECAQKLKKGVIICSAQNLEEVKRKLEKCKMISTAAIVFKERPKSERRLLF
;
A
#
# COMPACT_ATOMS: atom_id res chain seq x y z
N MET A 1 -3.44 30.58 -34.78
CA MET A 1 -2.50 31.32 -35.68
C MET A 1 -2.47 32.75 -35.21
N GLU A 2 -1.43 33.15 -34.52
CA GLU A 2 -0.84 34.47 -34.49
C GLU A 2 0.19 34.52 -33.37
N ARG A 3 1.46 34.43 -33.77
CA ARG A 3 2.60 34.63 -32.91
C ARG A 3 2.77 36.14 -32.66
N GLN A 4 2.35 36.64 -31.50
CA GLN A 4 2.74 37.99 -31.08
C GLN A 4 4.24 37.98 -30.70
N LYS A 5 5.03 38.57 -31.58
CA LYS A 5 6.42 38.96 -31.33
C LYS A 5 6.43 40.05 -30.26
N ARG A 6 6.88 39.72 -29.04
CA ARG A 6 7.20 40.73 -28.03
C ARG A 6 8.48 41.46 -28.46
N LYS A 7 8.35 42.73 -28.86
CA LYS A 7 9.47 43.65 -29.08
C LYS A 7 9.98 44.12 -27.71
N PHE A 8 11.22 43.78 -27.38
CA PHE A 8 11.93 44.40 -26.26
C PHE A 8 12.27 45.84 -26.68
N VAL A 9 11.81 46.81 -25.92
CA VAL A 9 12.22 48.22 -26.02
C VAL A 9 13.54 48.35 -25.25
N ALA A 10 14.62 48.59 -25.95
CA ALA A 10 15.90 48.91 -25.37
C ALA A 10 15.85 50.31 -24.71
N ALA A 11 16.12 50.37 -23.42
CA ALA A 11 16.29 51.63 -22.71
C ALA A 11 17.62 52.28 -23.12
N ALA A 12 17.54 53.55 -23.39
CA ALA A 12 18.60 54.40 -23.89
C ALA A 12 19.85 54.42 -22.97
N SER A 13 20.98 54.40 -23.61
CA SER A 13 22.34 54.55 -23.05
C SER A 13 22.56 55.93 -22.43
N CYS A 14 23.02 55.94 -21.14
CA CYS A 14 23.86 57.03 -20.64
C CYS A 14 25.31 56.55 -20.71
N GLU A 15 26.10 57.19 -21.49
CA GLU A 15 27.56 57.04 -21.56
C GLU A 15 28.20 57.61 -20.27
N GLY A 16 28.95 56.79 -19.59
CA GLY A 16 29.80 57.16 -18.46
C GLY A 16 30.94 56.16 -18.39
N GLU A 17 32.14 56.63 -18.69
CA GLU A 17 33.40 55.89 -18.68
C GLU A 17 33.72 55.26 -17.31
N GLY A 18 34.26 54.07 -17.30
CA GLY A 18 35.03 53.58 -16.18
C GLY A 18 34.56 52.21 -15.63
N GLY A 19 35.25 51.15 -16.06
CA GLY A 19 35.21 49.86 -15.39
C GLY A 19 34.51 48.76 -16.17
N ARG A 20 35.30 47.90 -16.82
CA ARG A 20 34.85 46.59 -17.37
C ARG A 20 34.28 45.69 -16.29
N ARG A 21 33.08 45.95 -15.82
CA ARG A 21 32.25 44.95 -15.20
C ARG A 21 31.76 44.01 -16.32
N ARG A 22 32.29 42.77 -16.37
CA ARG A 22 31.71 41.70 -17.15
C ARG A 22 30.23 41.68 -16.80
N ARG A 23 29.37 42.13 -17.72
CA ARG A 23 27.91 41.86 -17.66
C ARG A 23 27.79 40.35 -17.57
N MET A 24 27.55 39.83 -16.39
CA MET A 24 27.07 38.47 -16.26
C MET A 24 25.74 38.41 -17.01
N THR A 25 25.79 37.89 -18.23
CA THR A 25 24.57 37.62 -19.01
C THR A 25 23.71 36.71 -18.17
N ASP A 26 22.54 37.18 -17.78
CA ASP A 26 21.57 36.40 -17.06
C ASP A 26 21.12 35.24 -17.97
N ARG A 27 21.74 34.07 -17.76
CA ARG A 27 21.51 32.88 -18.57
C ARG A 27 20.12 32.29 -18.31
N PHE A 28 19.53 32.58 -17.16
CA PHE A 28 18.23 32.03 -16.78
C PHE A 28 17.07 32.79 -17.42
N SER A 29 17.16 34.12 -17.55
CA SER A 29 16.12 34.92 -18.20
C SER A 29 15.97 34.65 -19.69
N ASN A 30 16.92 33.95 -20.31
CA ASN A 30 16.89 33.55 -21.71
C ASN A 30 16.50 32.11 -21.95
N LEU A 31 16.12 31.37 -20.90
CA LEU A 31 15.62 29.98 -21.05
C LEU A 31 14.25 29.97 -21.71
N PRO A 32 13.99 29.01 -22.61
CA PRO A 32 12.63 28.74 -23.07
C PRO A 32 11.69 28.44 -21.89
N ASP A 33 10.47 28.96 -21.93
CA ASP A 33 9.49 28.81 -20.83
C ASP A 33 9.31 27.35 -20.40
N GLN A 34 9.36 26.41 -21.36
CA GLN A 34 9.21 24.98 -21.09
C GLN A 34 10.36 24.45 -20.18
N ILE A 35 11.59 24.88 -20.44
CA ILE A 35 12.75 24.48 -19.62
C ILE A 35 12.68 25.16 -18.25
N ALA A 36 12.33 26.44 -18.23
CA ALA A 36 12.12 27.16 -16.98
C ALA A 36 11.05 26.50 -16.12
N HIS A 37 9.92 26.10 -16.68
CA HIS A 37 8.85 25.38 -15.95
C HIS A 37 9.31 24.01 -15.42
N VAL A 38 10.15 23.27 -16.16
CA VAL A 38 10.74 22.03 -15.64
C VAL A 38 11.60 22.31 -14.42
N ILE A 39 12.44 23.33 -14.44
CA ILE A 39 13.26 23.72 -13.28
C ILE A 39 12.35 24.14 -12.11
N LEU A 40 11.33 24.98 -12.37
CA LEU A 40 10.38 25.44 -11.36
C LEU A 40 9.56 24.29 -10.74
N SER A 41 9.34 23.20 -11.46
CA SER A 41 8.60 22.03 -10.96
C SER A 41 9.30 21.29 -9.81
N PHE A 42 10.60 21.48 -9.64
CA PHE A 42 11.36 20.91 -8.51
C PHE A 42 11.36 21.80 -7.27
N LEU A 43 10.83 23.01 -7.37
CA LEU A 43 10.84 23.98 -6.28
C LEU A 43 9.57 23.89 -5.43
N THR A 44 9.73 24.21 -4.14
CA THR A 44 8.60 24.33 -3.23
C THR A 44 7.81 25.62 -3.50
N MET A 45 6.59 25.70 -3.00
CA MET A 45 5.78 26.92 -3.09
C MET A 45 6.48 28.14 -2.45
N ALA A 46 7.21 27.93 -1.35
CA ALA A 46 7.97 28.98 -0.69
C ALA A 46 9.10 29.50 -1.59
N ASP A 47 9.78 28.63 -2.33
CA ASP A 47 10.86 29.02 -3.24
C ASP A 47 10.32 29.73 -4.48
N LEU A 48 9.18 29.25 -5.03
CA LEU A 48 8.48 29.94 -6.11
C LEU A 48 8.05 31.36 -5.70
N ALA A 49 7.56 31.52 -4.47
CA ALA A 49 7.23 32.82 -3.93
C ALA A 49 8.47 33.73 -3.85
N ARG A 50 9.59 33.26 -3.32
CA ARG A 50 10.85 34.02 -3.26
C ARG A 50 11.33 34.42 -4.65
N LEU A 51 11.33 33.50 -5.62
CA LEU A 51 11.71 33.79 -7.00
C LEU A 51 10.81 34.83 -7.65
N SER A 52 9.53 34.86 -7.33
CA SER A 52 8.57 35.84 -7.87
C SER A 52 8.89 37.28 -7.50
N TYR A 53 9.71 37.52 -6.47
CA TYR A 53 10.20 38.84 -6.07
C TYR A 53 11.48 39.28 -6.81
N VAL A 54 12.19 38.38 -7.48
CA VAL A 54 13.46 38.69 -8.15
C VAL A 54 13.24 39.59 -9.36
N SER A 55 12.24 39.32 -10.21
CA SER A 55 11.92 40.16 -11.37
C SER A 55 10.48 39.94 -11.85
N LYS A 56 9.99 40.85 -12.71
CA LYS A 56 8.67 40.68 -13.35
C LYS A 56 8.61 39.40 -14.21
N CYS A 57 9.67 39.11 -14.95
CA CYS A 57 9.78 37.91 -15.77
C CYS A 57 9.66 36.62 -14.92
N TRP A 58 10.41 36.53 -13.82
CA TRP A 58 10.33 35.41 -12.90
C TRP A 58 8.96 35.29 -12.24
N ARG A 59 8.31 36.40 -11.94
CA ARG A 59 6.94 36.38 -11.40
C ARG A 59 5.97 35.78 -12.42
N GLU A 60 6.02 36.18 -13.67
CA GLU A 60 5.17 35.63 -14.73
C GLU A 60 5.44 34.13 -14.94
N LEU A 61 6.70 33.71 -14.98
CA LEU A 61 7.08 32.29 -15.08
C LEU A 61 6.61 31.48 -13.88
N CYS A 62 6.76 31.98 -12.67
CA CYS A 62 6.24 31.30 -11.48
C CYS A 62 4.72 31.18 -11.50
N LEU A 63 4.01 32.26 -11.85
CA LEU A 63 2.56 32.26 -11.93
C LEU A 63 2.03 31.35 -13.05
N SER A 64 2.73 31.16 -14.15
CA SER A 64 2.37 30.26 -15.25
C SER A 64 2.87 28.83 -15.06
N SER A 65 3.63 28.53 -13.99
CA SER A 65 4.15 27.20 -13.74
C SER A 65 3.03 26.13 -13.73
N PRO A 66 3.18 25.02 -14.46
CA PRO A 66 2.16 23.99 -14.51
C PRO A 66 2.16 23.05 -13.29
N VAL A 67 3.21 23.11 -12.47
CA VAL A 67 3.36 22.20 -11.33
C VAL A 67 3.53 22.99 -10.04
N PHE A 68 2.75 22.65 -9.04
CA PHE A 68 2.84 23.22 -7.70
C PHE A 68 2.95 22.14 -6.64
N ASN A 69 3.94 22.30 -5.80
CA ASN A 69 4.19 21.44 -4.66
C ASN A 69 4.16 22.28 -3.38
N PHE A 70 3.06 22.20 -2.67
CA PHE A 70 2.92 22.79 -1.35
C PHE A 70 3.25 21.72 -0.31
N ASN A 71 4.49 21.73 0.17
CA ASN A 71 4.96 20.83 1.20
C ASN A 71 5.49 21.65 2.37
N GLU A 72 4.96 21.39 3.55
CA GLU A 72 5.24 22.10 4.76
C GLU A 72 6.53 21.67 5.47
N TYR A 73 7.09 20.51 5.13
CA TYR A 73 8.27 19.94 5.84
C TYR A 73 9.49 20.86 5.91
N ASN A 74 9.57 21.88 5.08
CA ASN A 74 10.68 22.83 5.08
C ASN A 74 10.53 24.00 6.06
N CYS A 75 9.46 24.03 6.86
CA CYS A 75 9.25 25.04 7.90
C CYS A 75 9.69 24.54 9.28
N ILE A 76 10.86 23.89 9.36
CA ILE A 76 11.44 23.42 10.61
C ILE A 76 12.10 24.61 11.30
N GLY A 77 11.45 25.20 12.24
CA GLY A 77 11.98 26.21 13.14
C GLY A 77 10.95 26.64 14.16
N ASP A 78 11.16 26.26 15.39
CA ASP A 78 10.68 26.73 16.67
C ASP A 78 9.26 27.32 16.86
N ALA A 79 8.74 27.10 18.03
CA ALA A 79 7.61 27.69 18.81
C ALA A 79 6.37 28.26 18.10
N ASP A 80 6.47 28.89 16.91
CA ASP A 80 5.37 29.54 16.16
C ASP A 80 5.00 28.77 14.86
N MET A 81 4.93 27.46 14.95
CA MET A 81 4.68 26.60 13.77
C MET A 81 3.33 26.92 13.10
N CYS A 82 2.30 27.32 13.86
CA CYS A 82 0.99 27.70 13.31
C CYS A 82 1.08 28.97 12.45
N ASP A 83 1.80 30.00 12.91
CA ASP A 83 1.91 31.28 12.19
C ASP A 83 2.69 31.13 10.87
N SER A 84 3.75 30.36 10.87
CA SER A 84 4.52 30.10 9.66
C SER A 84 3.69 29.35 8.60
N LYS A 85 2.86 28.41 9.01
CA LYS A 85 1.93 27.68 8.14
C LYS A 85 0.84 28.58 7.59
N LEU A 86 0.24 29.44 8.42
CA LEU A 86 -0.76 30.40 7.98
C LEU A 86 -0.16 31.43 6.99
N ARG A 87 1.09 31.84 7.18
CA ARG A 87 1.79 32.71 6.21
C ARG A 87 1.95 32.02 4.86
N LEU A 88 2.34 30.74 4.84
CA LEU A 88 2.45 29.97 3.59
C LEU A 88 1.08 29.80 2.91
N LEU A 89 0.02 29.57 3.67
CA LEU A 89 -1.32 29.49 3.11
C LEU A 89 -1.76 30.84 2.53
N ASN A 90 -1.45 31.97 3.18
CA ASN A 90 -1.68 33.30 2.63
C ASN A 90 -0.93 33.51 1.30
N ILE A 91 0.31 33.03 1.22
CA ILE A 91 1.11 33.07 -0.02
C ILE A 91 0.42 32.25 -1.13
N LEU A 92 -0.02 31.03 -0.83
CA LEU A 92 -0.71 30.16 -1.76
C LEU A 92 -2.00 30.81 -2.29
N GLU A 93 -2.84 31.32 -1.38
CA GLU A 93 -4.09 32.00 -1.74
C GLU A 93 -3.86 33.19 -2.67
N ARG A 94 -2.88 34.02 -2.35
CA ARG A 94 -2.48 35.18 -3.17
C ARG A 94 -1.95 34.72 -4.53
N PHE A 95 -1.12 33.68 -4.53
CA PHE A 95 -0.53 33.14 -5.74
C PHE A 95 -1.61 32.58 -6.69
N LEU A 96 -2.53 31.78 -6.17
CA LEU A 96 -3.66 31.26 -6.95
C LEU A 96 -4.61 32.37 -7.44
N SER A 97 -4.73 33.47 -6.70
CA SER A 97 -5.56 34.60 -7.09
C SER A 97 -4.92 35.44 -8.21
N LEU A 98 -3.58 35.51 -8.25
CA LEU A 98 -2.81 36.26 -9.27
C LEU A 98 -2.57 35.46 -10.55
N ARG A 99 -2.80 34.15 -10.51
CA ARG A 99 -2.43 33.24 -11.59
C ARG A 99 -3.26 33.39 -12.86
N ALA A 100 -4.42 33.98 -12.80
CA ALA A 100 -5.41 33.95 -13.89
C ALA A 100 -5.80 32.50 -14.28
N ASP A 101 -6.13 32.23 -15.53
CA ASP A 101 -6.61 30.91 -15.99
C ASP A 101 -5.51 30.00 -16.55
N HIS A 102 -4.27 30.19 -16.12
CA HIS A 102 -3.19 29.29 -16.54
C HIS A 102 -3.43 27.86 -16.02
N LYS A 103 -3.40 26.89 -16.92
CA LYS A 103 -3.63 25.49 -16.63
C LYS A 103 -2.64 24.96 -15.59
N ILE A 104 -3.13 24.16 -14.63
CA ILE A 104 -2.31 23.41 -13.68
C ILE A 104 -2.29 21.95 -14.13
N GLN A 105 -1.11 21.40 -14.38
CA GLN A 105 -0.96 19.98 -14.67
C GLN A 105 -0.98 19.16 -13.38
N ARG A 106 -0.18 19.58 -12.38
CA ARG A 106 -0.06 18.88 -11.12
C ARG A 106 -0.10 19.85 -9.95
N PHE A 107 -0.96 19.53 -8.99
CA PHE A 107 -1.02 20.23 -7.70
C PHE A 107 -0.93 19.22 -6.58
N ARG A 108 0.10 19.37 -5.74
CA ARG A 108 0.29 18.60 -4.51
C ARG A 108 0.17 19.54 -3.32
N PHE A 109 -0.68 19.18 -2.39
CA PHE A 109 -0.88 19.89 -1.14
C PHE A 109 -0.69 18.93 0.03
N ASP A 110 0.28 19.22 0.88
CA ASP A 110 0.66 18.37 1.98
C ASP A 110 0.65 19.19 3.27
N TRP A 111 -0.30 18.87 4.15
CA TRP A 111 -0.53 19.59 5.39
C TRP A 111 -0.52 18.65 6.59
N HIS A 112 0.52 18.74 7.39
CA HIS A 112 0.67 17.96 8.61
C HIS A 112 0.58 18.90 9.81
N LEU A 113 -0.31 18.61 10.75
CA LEU A 113 -0.25 19.18 12.09
C LEU A 113 0.42 18.16 13.01
N PRO A 114 1.39 18.56 13.82
CA PRO A 114 1.89 17.69 14.87
C PRO A 114 0.75 17.39 15.84
N PRO A 115 0.70 16.18 16.42
CA PRO A 115 -0.26 15.89 17.47
C PRO A 115 -0.10 16.89 18.61
N PRO A 116 -1.18 17.34 19.24
CA PRO A 116 -1.10 18.27 20.35
C PRO A 116 -0.20 17.70 21.43
N LYS A 117 0.89 18.40 21.74
CA LYS A 117 1.76 18.06 22.87
C LYS A 117 0.89 18.14 24.13
N ASN A 118 0.71 17.00 24.81
CA ASN A 118 0.04 16.78 26.09
C ASN A 118 -0.75 17.99 26.64
N GLN A 119 -2.08 17.88 26.57
CA GLN A 119 -2.98 18.82 27.19
C GLN A 119 -2.85 18.73 28.74
N SER A 120 -1.89 19.43 29.28
CA SER A 120 -1.78 19.65 30.74
C SER A 120 -1.71 21.12 31.11
N SER A 121 -2.23 22.01 30.26
CA SER A 121 -2.41 23.42 30.67
C SER A 121 -3.67 24.01 30.04
N SER A 122 -4.57 24.37 30.92
CA SER A 122 -5.85 25.03 30.72
C SER A 122 -5.71 26.49 30.23
N SER A 123 -5.12 26.68 29.06
CA SER A 123 -5.18 27.93 28.33
C SER A 123 -5.69 27.65 26.92
N SER A 124 -7.00 27.76 26.78
CA SER A 124 -7.69 27.78 25.48
C SER A 124 -7.38 29.08 24.74
N SER A 125 -6.13 29.28 24.34
CA SER A 125 -5.85 30.25 23.29
C SER A 125 -6.41 29.68 22.00
N SER A 126 -7.46 30.29 21.48
CA SER A 126 -8.09 29.93 20.20
C SER A 126 -7.02 30.00 19.09
N CYS A 127 -6.40 28.87 18.78
CA CYS A 127 -5.55 28.79 17.63
C CYS A 127 -6.39 29.11 16.38
N GLY A 128 -5.95 30.06 15.53
CA GLY A 128 -6.61 30.42 14.27
C GLY A 128 -6.69 29.29 13.24
N CYS A 129 -6.44 28.05 13.68
CA CYS A 129 -6.41 26.86 12.83
C CYS A 129 -7.82 26.33 12.49
N ARG A 130 -8.90 26.81 13.15
CA ARG A 130 -10.27 26.33 12.88
C ARG A 130 -10.72 26.57 11.45
N ASP A 131 -10.32 27.67 10.83
CA ASP A 131 -10.75 28.04 9.50
C ASP A 131 -9.82 27.52 8.39
N VAL A 132 -8.71 26.88 8.75
CA VAL A 132 -7.69 26.42 7.78
C VAL A 132 -8.30 25.46 6.77
N TYR A 133 -9.15 24.55 7.20
CA TYR A 133 -9.79 23.59 6.30
C TYR A 133 -10.60 24.30 5.19
N TYR A 134 -11.42 25.27 5.52
CA TYR A 134 -12.24 26.00 4.55
C TYR A 134 -11.37 26.81 3.58
N ARG A 135 -10.30 27.39 4.09
CA ARG A 135 -9.32 28.12 3.28
C ARG A 135 -8.61 27.19 2.29
N VAL A 136 -8.16 26.02 2.76
CA VAL A 136 -7.56 24.99 1.92
C VAL A 136 -8.56 24.52 0.85
N MET A 137 -9.81 24.24 1.24
CA MET A 137 -10.84 23.84 0.28
C MET A 137 -11.14 24.96 -0.75
N SER A 138 -11.09 26.23 -0.36
CA SER A 138 -11.16 27.36 -1.30
C SER A 138 -9.99 27.37 -2.29
N CYS A 139 -8.77 27.09 -1.83
CA CYS A 139 -7.60 26.93 -2.71
C CYS A 139 -7.79 25.76 -3.67
N VAL A 140 -8.26 24.61 -3.19
CA VAL A 140 -8.52 23.43 -4.01
C VAL A 140 -9.56 23.74 -5.10
N GLN A 141 -10.65 24.46 -4.77
CA GLN A 141 -11.65 24.88 -5.76
C GLN A 141 -11.06 25.80 -6.84
N LYS A 142 -10.15 26.72 -6.48
CA LYS A 142 -9.42 27.54 -7.45
C LYS A 142 -8.54 26.69 -8.37
N VAL A 143 -7.83 25.71 -7.80
CA VAL A 143 -7.00 24.76 -8.56
C VAL A 143 -7.84 23.95 -9.55
N VAL A 144 -9.01 23.48 -9.13
CA VAL A 144 -9.96 22.78 -10.01
C VAL A 144 -10.40 23.65 -11.19
N ARG A 145 -10.69 24.95 -10.96
CA ARG A 145 -11.01 25.91 -12.02
C ARG A 145 -9.86 26.13 -12.99
N CYS A 146 -8.61 25.92 -12.56
CA CYS A 146 -7.43 25.98 -13.44
C CYS A 146 -7.20 24.68 -14.23
N ASN A 147 -8.21 23.83 -14.41
CA ASN A 147 -8.16 22.61 -15.21
C ASN A 147 -7.03 21.66 -14.79
N VAL A 148 -6.96 21.35 -13.50
CA VAL A 148 -5.94 20.46 -12.93
C VAL A 148 -6.07 19.04 -13.48
N GLU A 149 -4.91 18.42 -13.81
CA GLU A 149 -4.88 17.03 -14.30
C GLU A 149 -4.54 16.04 -13.18
N GLN A 150 -3.67 16.42 -12.26
CA GLN A 150 -3.24 15.57 -11.13
C GLN A 150 -3.39 16.37 -9.84
N LEU A 151 -4.23 15.87 -8.94
CA LEU A 151 -4.51 16.49 -7.64
C LEU A 151 -4.18 15.53 -6.53
N GLU A 152 -3.22 15.90 -5.69
CA GLU A 152 -2.80 15.14 -4.52
C GLU A 152 -2.98 16.00 -3.26
N LEU A 153 -3.84 15.56 -2.36
CA LEU A 153 -4.23 16.27 -1.15
C LEU A 153 -3.93 15.41 0.08
N ASN A 154 -2.94 15.77 0.85
CA ASN A 154 -2.68 15.18 2.15
C ASN A 154 -3.15 16.16 3.23
N LEU A 155 -4.28 15.86 3.82
CA LEU A 155 -4.98 16.71 4.79
C LEU A 155 -5.10 16.01 6.16
N LEU A 156 -4.27 15.01 6.44
CA LEU A 156 -4.31 14.23 7.69
C LEU A 156 -4.17 15.10 8.95
N GLY A 157 -3.48 16.23 8.84
CA GLY A 157 -3.30 17.19 9.92
C GLY A 157 -4.44 18.19 10.09
N LEU A 158 -5.44 18.24 9.25
CA LEU A 158 -6.57 19.16 9.38
C LEU A 158 -7.68 18.55 10.27
N GLY A 159 -7.53 18.73 11.47
CA GLY A 159 -8.15 18.56 12.78
C GLY A 159 -9.52 17.91 12.94
N GLU A 160 -10.60 18.40 12.41
CA GLU A 160 -11.93 17.93 12.81
C GLU A 160 -12.39 16.74 11.93
N PRO A 161 -12.84 15.63 12.56
CA PRO A 161 -13.48 14.55 11.81
C PRO A 161 -14.81 15.01 11.20
N ASN A 162 -15.19 14.39 10.08
CA ASN A 162 -16.47 14.61 9.39
C ASN A 162 -16.61 15.92 8.59
N LEU A 163 -15.52 16.56 8.23
CA LEU A 163 -15.59 17.70 7.30
C LEU A 163 -16.02 17.25 5.90
N LYS A 164 -16.88 18.04 5.25
CA LYS A 164 -17.40 17.70 3.92
C LYS A 164 -16.37 18.01 2.84
N PHE A 165 -16.00 17.00 2.05
CA PHE A 165 -15.13 17.18 0.90
C PHE A 165 -15.95 17.71 -0.31
N PRO A 166 -15.47 18.72 -1.07
CA PRO A 166 -16.23 19.31 -2.16
C PRO A 166 -16.44 18.33 -3.32
N SER A 167 -17.68 17.96 -3.60
CA SER A 167 -18.02 17.06 -4.72
C SER A 167 -17.69 17.65 -6.10
N SER A 168 -17.56 18.99 -6.21
CA SER A 168 -17.16 19.67 -7.45
C SER A 168 -15.80 19.21 -8.00
N ILE A 169 -14.92 18.63 -7.16
CA ILE A 169 -13.65 18.09 -7.60
C ILE A 169 -13.85 16.93 -8.58
N PHE A 170 -14.85 16.08 -8.32
CA PHE A 170 -15.17 14.94 -9.19
C PHE A 170 -15.80 15.36 -10.53
N LEU A 171 -16.25 16.60 -10.64
CA LEU A 171 -16.81 17.17 -11.87
C LEU A 171 -15.75 17.86 -12.74
N CYS A 172 -14.47 17.81 -12.34
CA CYS A 172 -13.39 18.39 -13.10
C CYS A 172 -13.03 17.50 -14.31
N GLU A 173 -13.38 17.93 -15.51
CA GLU A 173 -13.17 17.16 -16.76
C GLU A 173 -11.70 16.92 -17.08
N SER A 174 -10.81 17.82 -16.65
CA SER A 174 -9.37 17.69 -16.89
C SER A 174 -8.69 16.72 -15.92
N LEU A 175 -9.37 16.33 -14.82
CA LEU A 175 -8.78 15.54 -13.74
C LEU A 175 -8.57 14.09 -14.18
N LYS A 176 -7.31 13.66 -14.19
CA LYS A 176 -6.88 12.31 -14.55
C LYS A 176 -6.45 11.48 -13.34
N SER A 177 -5.93 12.13 -12.29
CA SER A 177 -5.48 11.46 -11.07
C SER A 177 -5.88 12.28 -9.85
N LEU A 178 -6.50 11.58 -8.88
CA LEU A 178 -6.91 12.16 -7.61
C LEU A 178 -6.43 11.27 -6.46
N SER A 179 -5.62 11.83 -5.58
CA SER A 179 -5.22 11.20 -4.31
C SER A 179 -5.66 12.07 -3.15
N VAL A 180 -6.44 11.52 -2.24
CA VAL A 180 -6.98 12.24 -1.08
C VAL A 180 -6.71 11.46 0.19
N TYR A 181 -5.92 12.06 1.08
CA TYR A 181 -5.58 11.56 2.41
C TYR A 181 -6.16 12.53 3.45
N THR A 182 -7.11 12.08 4.26
CA THR A 182 -7.81 12.95 5.21
C THR A 182 -7.91 12.33 6.60
N ASN A 183 -8.49 13.08 7.53
CA ASN A 183 -8.90 12.55 8.83
C ASN A 183 -10.42 12.40 8.86
N ARG A 184 -10.94 11.35 8.21
CA ARG A 184 -12.38 11.02 8.11
C ARG A 184 -13.24 12.12 7.45
N ALA A 185 -12.72 12.81 6.43
CA ALA A 185 -13.55 13.73 5.67
C ALA A 185 -14.67 12.96 4.92
N ILE A 186 -15.87 13.55 4.92
CA ILE A 186 -17.06 12.98 4.27
C ILE A 186 -17.02 13.30 2.78
N LEU A 187 -16.96 12.24 1.99
CA LEU A 187 -16.96 12.29 0.54
C LEU A 187 -18.32 11.86 0.01
N ARG A 188 -18.85 12.65 -0.93
CA ARG A 188 -20.06 12.32 -1.69
C ARG A 188 -19.75 12.32 -3.17
N ALA A 189 -20.04 11.22 -3.83
CA ALA A 189 -19.95 11.14 -5.28
C ALA A 189 -20.99 12.07 -5.95
N PRO A 190 -20.72 12.53 -7.16
CA PRO A 190 -21.73 13.24 -7.96
C PRO A 190 -22.94 12.33 -8.20
N SER A 191 -24.14 12.90 -8.23
CA SER A 191 -25.35 12.14 -8.59
C SER A 191 -25.21 11.56 -10.00
N SER A 192 -25.54 10.28 -10.16
CA SER A 192 -25.43 9.55 -11.45
C SER A 192 -26.39 10.02 -12.55
N SER A 193 -27.23 11.01 -12.27
CA SER A 193 -28.16 11.60 -13.23
C SER A 193 -27.51 12.57 -14.24
N SER A 194 -26.25 12.95 -14.01
CA SER A 194 -25.51 13.76 -14.97
C SER A 194 -24.91 12.85 -16.05
N SER A 195 -25.12 13.19 -17.34
CA SER A 195 -24.44 12.56 -18.49
C SER A 195 -22.92 12.78 -18.51
N PHE A 196 -22.36 13.13 -17.36
CA PHE A 196 -20.96 13.47 -17.19
C PHE A 196 -20.10 12.22 -17.15
N SER A 197 -19.18 12.11 -18.11
CA SER A 197 -18.13 11.08 -18.13
C SER A 197 -16.85 11.63 -17.52
N SER A 198 -16.38 11.01 -16.46
CA SER A 198 -15.13 11.40 -15.81
C SER A 198 -13.91 10.87 -16.59
N ASN A 199 -12.91 11.72 -16.81
CA ASN A 199 -11.61 11.31 -17.39
C ASN A 199 -10.65 10.74 -16.35
N LEU A 200 -11.14 10.49 -15.14
CA LEU A 200 -10.34 9.99 -14.02
C LEU A 200 -9.79 8.59 -14.34
N LYS A 201 -8.45 8.47 -14.23
CA LYS A 201 -7.71 7.21 -14.44
C LYS A 201 -7.27 6.56 -13.14
N ASP A 202 -6.87 7.39 -12.19
CA ASP A 202 -6.34 6.96 -10.90
C ASP A 202 -7.11 7.65 -9.78
N LEU A 203 -7.70 6.87 -8.87
CA LEU A 203 -8.36 7.36 -7.66
C LEU A 203 -7.78 6.65 -6.44
N GLN A 204 -7.23 7.42 -5.50
CA GLN A 204 -6.71 6.92 -4.23
C GLN A 204 -7.36 7.68 -3.07
N LEU A 205 -8.04 6.96 -2.21
CA LEU A 205 -8.73 7.50 -1.05
C LEU A 205 -8.19 6.83 0.22
N LEU A 206 -7.65 7.63 1.14
CA LEU A 206 -7.16 7.15 2.42
C LEU A 206 -7.87 7.88 3.56
N ASN A 207 -8.40 7.09 4.49
CA ASN A 207 -9.01 7.58 5.72
C ASN A 207 -10.17 8.58 5.46
N VAL A 208 -11.05 8.21 4.53
CA VAL A 208 -12.26 8.98 4.14
C VAL A 208 -13.53 8.25 4.53
N VAL A 209 -14.61 9.01 4.75
CA VAL A 209 -15.96 8.50 4.95
C VAL A 209 -16.74 8.61 3.64
N ILE A 210 -17.20 7.49 3.10
CA ILE A 210 -18.05 7.45 1.90
C ILE A 210 -19.50 7.48 2.38
N ALA A 211 -20.16 8.64 2.24
CA ALA A 211 -21.50 8.86 2.80
C ALA A 211 -22.63 8.06 2.13
N ASP A 212 -22.41 7.61 0.91
CA ASP A 212 -23.32 6.83 0.08
C ASP A 212 -22.49 5.85 -0.74
N ASP A 213 -22.35 4.62 -0.26
CA ASP A 213 -21.54 3.59 -0.90
C ASP A 213 -22.16 3.14 -2.23
N GLU A 214 -23.45 2.93 -2.31
CA GLU A 214 -24.15 2.54 -3.54
C GLU A 214 -23.98 3.61 -4.63
N GLY A 215 -24.25 4.87 -4.30
CA GLY A 215 -24.06 5.99 -5.23
C GLY A 215 -22.61 6.15 -5.67
N PHE A 216 -21.65 5.94 -4.77
CA PHE A 216 -20.23 6.02 -5.08
C PHE A 216 -19.79 4.93 -6.05
N PHE A 217 -20.11 3.66 -5.80
CA PHE A 217 -19.71 2.57 -6.67
C PHE A 217 -20.46 2.60 -8.01
N LYS A 218 -21.70 3.06 -8.03
CA LYS A 218 -22.44 3.32 -9.26
C LYS A 218 -21.78 4.42 -10.09
N TRP A 219 -21.32 5.51 -9.46
CA TRP A 219 -20.56 6.55 -10.15
C TRP A 219 -19.23 6.00 -10.73
N ILE A 220 -18.47 5.20 -9.97
CA ILE A 220 -17.26 4.54 -10.46
C ILE A 220 -17.57 3.68 -11.68
N SER A 221 -18.59 2.84 -11.62
CA SER A 221 -18.94 1.87 -12.69
C SER A 221 -19.53 2.55 -13.92
N CYS A 222 -20.38 3.56 -13.74
CA CYS A 222 -21.13 4.17 -14.83
C CYS A 222 -20.45 5.39 -15.45
N SER A 223 -19.81 6.25 -14.62
CA SER A 223 -19.27 7.54 -15.08
C SER A 223 -17.75 7.51 -15.27
N CYS A 224 -17.01 6.69 -14.54
CA CYS A 224 -15.54 6.64 -14.61
C CYS A 224 -15.04 5.59 -15.62
N LYS A 225 -15.43 5.74 -16.89
CA LYS A 225 -15.09 4.76 -17.95
C LYS A 225 -13.60 4.62 -18.27
N CYS A 226 -12.78 5.56 -17.82
CA CYS A 226 -11.33 5.57 -18.03
C CYS A 226 -10.54 5.11 -16.80
N ILE A 227 -11.21 4.70 -15.71
CA ILE A 227 -10.54 4.37 -14.46
C ILE A 227 -9.69 3.10 -14.61
N ARG A 228 -8.41 3.20 -14.26
CA ARG A 228 -7.46 2.09 -14.29
C ARG A 228 -7.02 1.64 -12.92
N LYS A 229 -6.98 2.58 -11.97
CA LYS A 229 -6.55 2.29 -10.60
C LYS A 229 -7.55 2.86 -9.60
N LEU A 230 -8.00 2.01 -8.70
CA LEU A 230 -8.82 2.38 -7.56
C LEU A 230 -8.20 1.84 -6.28
N GLY A 231 -7.85 2.73 -5.36
CA GLY A 231 -7.36 2.41 -4.03
C GLY A 231 -8.26 3.01 -2.96
N LEU A 232 -8.74 2.17 -2.09
CA LEU A 232 -9.58 2.52 -0.94
C LEU A 232 -8.88 1.98 0.32
N ASP A 233 -8.33 2.88 1.12
CA ASP A 233 -7.57 2.50 2.31
C ASP A 233 -8.16 3.19 3.54
N HIS A 234 -8.39 2.41 4.62
CA HIS A 234 -9.05 2.91 5.83
C HIS A 234 -10.33 3.72 5.52
N THR A 235 -11.15 3.24 4.58
CA THR A 235 -12.41 3.90 4.21
C THR A 235 -13.54 3.49 5.15
N TYR A 236 -14.41 4.47 5.46
CA TYR A 236 -15.50 4.30 6.42
C TYR A 236 -16.86 4.29 5.74
N MET A 237 -17.81 3.57 6.35
CA MET A 237 -19.23 3.46 5.97
C MET A 237 -19.46 2.80 4.60
N ILE A 238 -18.58 1.91 4.19
CA ILE A 238 -18.81 1.04 3.04
C ILE A 238 -19.39 -0.28 3.57
N LYS A 239 -20.65 -0.57 3.25
CA LYS A 239 -21.30 -1.85 3.54
C LYS A 239 -21.31 -2.78 2.34
N ASN A 240 -21.63 -2.22 1.17
CA ASN A 240 -21.77 -2.97 -0.06
C ASN A 240 -20.82 -2.41 -1.12
N LEU A 241 -19.82 -3.19 -1.48
CA LEU A 241 -18.88 -2.83 -2.53
C LEU A 241 -19.27 -3.56 -3.82
N ASN A 242 -19.87 -2.83 -4.76
CA ASN A 242 -20.25 -3.35 -6.08
C ASN A 242 -19.53 -2.57 -7.17
N ILE A 243 -18.55 -3.20 -7.81
CA ILE A 243 -17.77 -2.59 -8.90
C ILE A 243 -17.94 -3.41 -10.17
N GLU A 244 -18.40 -2.73 -11.23
CA GLU A 244 -18.43 -3.26 -12.58
C GLU A 244 -17.64 -2.31 -13.49
N SER A 245 -16.51 -2.77 -14.04
CA SER A 245 -15.66 -1.94 -14.86
C SER A 245 -14.84 -2.74 -15.86
N SER A 246 -14.92 -2.36 -17.13
CA SER A 246 -14.09 -2.91 -18.19
C SER A 246 -12.71 -2.25 -18.30
N SER A 247 -12.48 -1.12 -17.64
CA SER A 247 -11.23 -0.36 -17.72
C SER A 247 -10.31 -0.53 -16.51
N LEU A 248 -10.83 -1.06 -15.39
CA LEU A 248 -10.08 -1.17 -14.14
C LEU A 248 -9.00 -2.26 -14.24
N GLU A 249 -7.75 -1.86 -14.05
CA GLU A 249 -6.57 -2.72 -14.10
C GLU A 249 -6.06 -3.10 -12.69
N ARG A 250 -6.25 -2.20 -11.71
CA ARG A 250 -5.76 -2.37 -10.33
C ARG A 250 -6.82 -1.93 -9.32
N LEU A 251 -7.15 -2.82 -8.41
CA LEU A 251 -8.02 -2.55 -7.27
C LEU A 251 -7.29 -2.89 -5.98
N SER A 252 -7.24 -1.93 -5.06
CA SER A 252 -6.74 -2.12 -3.71
C SER A 252 -7.79 -1.69 -2.70
N LEU A 253 -8.13 -2.57 -1.79
CA LEU A 253 -9.04 -2.33 -0.68
C LEU A 253 -8.32 -2.72 0.60
N SER A 254 -8.04 -1.74 1.48
CA SER A 254 -7.34 -1.99 2.73
C SER A 254 -8.15 -1.44 3.90
N TYR A 255 -8.38 -2.29 4.89
CA TYR A 255 -8.99 -1.95 6.17
C TYR A 255 -10.26 -1.09 6.06
N PRO A 256 -11.29 -1.51 5.27
CA PRO A 256 -12.59 -0.84 5.28
C PRO A 256 -13.23 -0.94 6.68
N GLN A 257 -13.95 0.09 7.11
CA GLN A 257 -14.58 0.13 8.44
C GLN A 257 -16.00 0.71 8.42
N PRO A 258 -16.87 0.25 9.34
CA PRO A 258 -16.77 -0.99 10.08
C PRO A 258 -17.36 -2.11 9.25
N ASP A 259 -17.68 -2.86 8.78
CA ASP A 259 -18.43 -4.04 8.35
C ASP A 259 -18.81 -4.02 6.87
N LEU A 260 -17.87 -4.46 6.04
CA LEU A 260 -18.18 -4.78 4.67
C LEU A 260 -19.04 -6.07 4.62
N ASP A 261 -20.32 -5.94 4.27
CA ASP A 261 -21.25 -7.06 4.18
C ASP A 261 -21.10 -7.82 2.86
N THR A 262 -20.98 -7.08 1.76
CA THR A 262 -20.90 -7.70 0.43
C THR A 262 -19.77 -7.11 -0.40
N LEU A 263 -19.07 -7.96 -1.13
CA LEU A 263 -18.02 -7.58 -2.07
C LEU A 263 -18.27 -8.25 -3.43
N ASN A 264 -18.71 -7.45 -4.41
CA ASN A 264 -18.96 -7.89 -5.77
C ASN A 264 -18.04 -7.14 -6.74
N ILE A 265 -17.15 -7.84 -7.40
CA ILE A 265 -16.21 -7.31 -8.37
C ILE A 265 -16.44 -7.99 -9.71
N SER A 266 -16.75 -7.22 -10.74
CA SER A 266 -16.87 -7.69 -12.12
C SER A 266 -16.01 -6.83 -13.03
N CYS A 267 -14.75 -7.24 -13.21
CA CYS A 267 -13.75 -6.44 -13.91
C CYS A 267 -12.91 -7.31 -14.85
N GLU A 268 -13.23 -7.26 -16.15
CA GLU A 268 -12.56 -8.11 -17.14
C GLU A 268 -11.06 -7.84 -17.28
N ASN A 269 -10.65 -6.57 -17.20
CA ASN A 269 -9.26 -6.15 -17.40
C ASN A 269 -8.45 -6.04 -16.10
N LEU A 270 -9.01 -6.48 -14.97
CA LEU A 270 -8.32 -6.43 -13.68
C LEU A 270 -7.10 -7.36 -13.68
N GLN A 271 -5.93 -6.79 -13.42
CA GLN A 271 -4.63 -7.49 -13.38
C GLN A 271 -4.11 -7.65 -11.95
N LEU A 272 -4.41 -6.70 -11.07
CA LEU A 272 -3.99 -6.72 -9.68
C LEU A 272 -5.18 -6.46 -8.76
N LEU A 273 -5.42 -7.39 -7.86
CA LEU A 273 -6.39 -7.28 -6.79
C LEU A 273 -5.69 -7.41 -5.44
N SER A 274 -5.82 -6.40 -4.61
CA SER A 274 -5.31 -6.41 -3.23
C SER A 274 -6.45 -6.15 -2.26
N ILE A 275 -6.70 -7.07 -1.36
CA ILE A 275 -7.73 -6.98 -0.34
C ILE A 275 -7.08 -7.27 1.02
N SER A 276 -7.12 -6.29 1.92
CA SER A 276 -6.70 -6.43 3.31
C SER A 276 -7.87 -6.03 4.21
N LEU A 277 -8.46 -7.00 4.88
CA LEU A 277 -9.59 -6.81 5.78
C LEU A 277 -9.12 -6.60 7.22
N CYS A 278 -9.93 -5.95 8.02
CA CYS A 278 -9.63 -5.81 9.45
C CYS A 278 -9.78 -7.17 10.16
N PRO A 279 -8.84 -7.53 11.05
CA PRO A 279 -8.90 -8.80 11.80
C PRO A 279 -10.19 -8.99 12.62
N ASP A 280 -10.74 -7.89 13.12
CA ASP A 280 -11.92 -7.89 13.99
C ASP A 280 -13.24 -7.67 13.21
N SER A 281 -13.19 -7.60 11.88
CA SER A 281 -14.40 -7.44 11.06
C SER A 281 -15.25 -8.71 11.11
N PRO A 282 -16.59 -8.57 11.26
CA PRO A 282 -17.48 -9.70 11.12
C PRO A 282 -17.33 -10.33 9.72
N CYS A 283 -17.65 -11.61 9.62
CA CYS A 283 -17.59 -12.33 8.35
C CYS A 283 -18.50 -11.66 7.32
N MET A 284 -17.96 -11.34 6.16
CA MET A 284 -18.77 -10.89 5.03
C MET A 284 -19.80 -11.95 4.65
N THR A 285 -20.99 -11.50 4.27
CA THR A 285 -22.08 -12.39 3.89
C THR A 285 -21.94 -12.93 2.47
N SER A 286 -21.29 -12.15 1.58
CA SER A 286 -21.14 -12.52 0.17
C SER A 286 -19.86 -11.97 -0.45
N LEU A 287 -19.16 -12.85 -1.16
CA LEU A 287 -17.99 -12.49 -1.98
C LEU A 287 -18.17 -13.06 -3.38
N ASN A 288 -18.21 -12.18 -4.38
CA ASN A 288 -18.23 -12.55 -5.79
C ASN A 288 -17.11 -11.81 -6.53
N ILE A 289 -16.20 -12.54 -7.14
CA ILE A 289 -15.12 -11.94 -7.95
C ILE A 289 -15.12 -12.59 -9.34
N PHE A 290 -15.33 -11.76 -10.35
CA PHE A 290 -15.15 -12.10 -11.75
C PHE A 290 -14.04 -11.23 -12.33
N ALA A 291 -12.83 -11.80 -12.47
CA ALA A 291 -11.64 -11.14 -12.98
C ALA A 291 -10.78 -12.13 -13.81
N PRO A 292 -11.18 -12.47 -15.03
CA PRO A 292 -10.55 -13.55 -15.82
C PRO A 292 -9.08 -13.25 -16.17
N ASN A 293 -8.70 -11.98 -16.26
CA ASN A 293 -7.34 -11.54 -16.59
C ASN A 293 -6.48 -11.20 -15.36
N LEU A 294 -6.92 -11.63 -14.16
CA LEU A 294 -6.19 -11.36 -12.92
C LEU A 294 -4.84 -12.09 -12.92
N LYS A 295 -3.77 -11.32 -12.74
CA LYS A 295 -2.38 -11.81 -12.66
C LYS A 295 -1.86 -11.91 -11.24
N LYS A 296 -2.22 -10.94 -10.39
CA LYS A 296 -1.72 -10.86 -9.01
C LYS A 296 -2.88 -10.70 -8.04
N LEU A 297 -2.92 -11.59 -7.06
CA LEU A 297 -3.87 -11.56 -5.95
C LEU A 297 -3.12 -11.39 -4.64
N TRP A 298 -3.53 -10.38 -3.86
CA TRP A 298 -3.16 -10.24 -2.45
C TRP A 298 -4.43 -10.32 -1.62
N TRP A 299 -4.48 -11.26 -0.70
CA TRP A 299 -5.59 -11.44 0.22
C TRP A 299 -5.06 -11.51 1.65
N GLU A 300 -5.53 -10.60 2.50
CA GLU A 300 -5.22 -10.57 3.93
C GLU A 300 -6.51 -10.32 4.71
N GLY A 301 -6.76 -11.13 5.75
CA GLY A 301 -7.88 -10.94 6.66
C GLY A 301 -8.69 -12.21 6.92
N SER A 302 -9.88 -12.02 7.48
CA SER A 302 -10.75 -13.11 7.90
C SER A 302 -11.29 -13.93 6.74
N LEU A 303 -11.66 -15.16 7.06
CA LEU A 303 -12.30 -16.09 6.15
C LEU A 303 -13.78 -15.78 5.97
N MET A 304 -14.28 -16.02 4.77
CA MET A 304 -15.67 -15.77 4.42
C MET A 304 -16.49 -17.04 4.36
N ASN A 305 -17.78 -16.92 4.68
CA ASN A 305 -18.67 -18.06 4.73
C ASN A 305 -19.08 -18.60 3.35
N HIS A 306 -19.07 -17.77 2.28
CA HIS A 306 -19.52 -18.19 0.94
C HIS A 306 -18.78 -17.45 -0.17
N PRO A 307 -17.51 -17.80 -0.49
CA PRO A 307 -16.80 -17.18 -1.57
C PRO A 307 -17.24 -17.77 -2.92
N ASN A 308 -17.70 -16.92 -3.82
CA ASN A 308 -17.89 -17.28 -5.23
C ASN A 308 -16.73 -16.70 -6.05
N LEU A 309 -15.65 -17.44 -6.10
CA LEU A 309 -14.48 -17.10 -6.91
C LEU A 309 -14.56 -17.85 -8.23
N ARG A 310 -14.86 -17.15 -9.31
CA ARG A 310 -14.78 -17.74 -10.64
C ARG A 310 -13.31 -18.01 -10.98
N LYS A 311 -13.02 -19.15 -11.62
CA LYS A 311 -11.66 -19.61 -11.92
C LYS A 311 -10.81 -18.50 -12.55
N PHE A 312 -9.72 -18.13 -11.89
CA PHE A 312 -8.75 -17.20 -12.42
C PHE A 312 -7.84 -17.92 -13.43
N GLN A 313 -7.97 -17.58 -14.71
CA GLN A 313 -7.24 -18.28 -15.77
C GLN A 313 -5.79 -17.80 -15.94
N SER A 314 -5.52 -16.56 -15.55
CA SER A 314 -4.25 -15.86 -15.82
C SER A 314 -3.42 -15.58 -14.56
N LEU A 315 -3.74 -16.19 -13.43
CA LEU A 315 -3.09 -15.87 -12.16
C LEU A 315 -1.63 -16.36 -12.13
N GLU A 316 -0.71 -15.40 -12.09
CA GLU A 316 0.74 -15.65 -12.02
C GLU A 316 1.19 -15.77 -10.55
N SER A 317 0.66 -14.92 -9.66
CA SER A 317 1.08 -14.85 -8.26
C SER A 317 -0.11 -14.66 -7.33
N ALA A 318 -0.10 -15.40 -6.23
CA ALA A 318 -1.05 -15.18 -5.13
C ALA A 318 -0.32 -15.09 -3.78
N GLU A 319 -0.70 -14.11 -2.97
CA GLU A 319 -0.35 -14.03 -1.55
C GLU A 319 -1.63 -14.12 -0.74
N VAL A 320 -1.72 -15.14 0.12
CA VAL A 320 -2.91 -15.42 0.94
C VAL A 320 -2.48 -15.48 2.40
N CYS A 321 -2.93 -14.50 3.16
CA CYS A 321 -2.65 -14.35 4.58
C CYS A 321 -3.97 -14.28 5.35
N PHE A 322 -4.25 -15.28 6.17
CA PHE A 322 -5.39 -15.28 7.07
C PHE A 322 -4.99 -14.81 8.46
N ASP A 323 -5.92 -14.16 9.14
CA ASP A 323 -5.71 -13.83 10.54
C ASP A 323 -5.81 -15.09 11.38
N SER A 324 -4.92 -15.22 12.36
CA SER A 324 -5.02 -16.30 13.33
C SER A 324 -6.22 -16.03 14.22
N VAL A 325 -7.29 -16.79 14.04
CA VAL A 325 -8.44 -16.76 14.92
C VAL A 325 -7.99 -17.16 16.34
N GLY A 326 -7.98 -16.19 17.25
CA GLY A 326 -7.79 -16.43 18.66
C GLY A 326 -6.45 -16.04 19.26
N LYS A 327 -6.15 -14.75 19.30
CA LYS A 327 -5.55 -14.04 20.42
C LYS A 327 -5.82 -12.56 20.25
N VAL A 328 -7.03 -12.14 20.62
CA VAL A 328 -7.26 -10.75 21.01
C VAL A 328 -6.21 -10.42 22.07
N SER A 329 -5.39 -9.43 21.78
CA SER A 329 -4.42 -8.86 22.73
C SER A 329 -5.18 -8.36 23.96
N LEU A 330 -5.25 -9.17 24.98
CA LEU A 330 -5.82 -8.89 26.31
C LEU A 330 -4.89 -7.99 27.14
N GLU A 331 -4.28 -6.99 26.51
CA GLU A 331 -3.44 -6.02 27.20
C GLU A 331 -4.03 -4.62 27.25
N LYS A 332 -5.31 -4.46 27.49
CA LYS A 332 -5.86 -3.17 28.04
C LYS A 332 -7.32 -3.29 28.47
N THR A 333 -7.64 -4.14 29.42
CA THR A 333 -8.77 -3.88 30.33
C THR A 333 -8.67 -4.78 31.56
N GLN A 334 -7.93 -4.32 32.55
CA GLN A 334 -8.21 -4.69 33.94
C GLN A 334 -9.60 -4.18 34.28
N LYS A 335 -10.54 -5.09 34.36
CA LYS A 335 -11.81 -5.13 35.10
C LYS A 335 -12.93 -5.71 34.23
N PHE A 336 -12.93 -7.03 34.03
CA PHE A 336 -14.16 -7.82 34.04
C PHE A 336 -13.79 -9.28 34.27
N LYS A 337 -14.30 -9.85 35.35
CA LYS A 337 -14.15 -11.25 35.72
C LYS A 337 -14.82 -12.13 34.67
N SER A 338 -14.05 -13.15 34.26
CA SER A 338 -14.47 -14.47 33.81
C SER A 338 -15.74 -14.59 32.95
N THR A 339 -15.53 -14.65 31.65
CA THR A 339 -16.19 -15.65 30.81
C THR A 339 -15.19 -16.02 29.72
N VAL A 340 -14.53 -17.15 29.89
CA VAL A 340 -13.76 -17.81 28.83
C VAL A 340 -14.80 -18.23 27.81
N ILE A 341 -15.06 -17.41 26.80
CA ILE A 341 -15.72 -17.86 25.58
C ILE A 341 -14.61 -18.57 24.80
N GLU A 342 -14.51 -19.88 25.00
CA GLU A 342 -13.92 -20.76 24.00
C GLU A 342 -14.76 -20.58 22.72
N LEU A 343 -14.35 -19.66 21.85
CA LEU A 343 -14.76 -19.67 20.45
C LEU A 343 -14.15 -20.94 19.84
N LYS A 344 -14.83 -22.07 20.04
CA LYS A 344 -14.69 -23.23 19.19
C LYS A 344 -15.08 -22.74 17.79
N THR A 345 -14.09 -22.43 16.97
CA THR A 345 -14.27 -22.31 15.53
C THR A 345 -14.93 -23.61 15.07
N ARG A 346 -16.17 -23.53 14.65
CA ARG A 346 -16.90 -24.67 14.10
C ARG A 346 -16.13 -25.16 12.88
N VAL A 347 -15.90 -26.46 12.84
CA VAL A 347 -15.24 -27.13 11.69
C VAL A 347 -16.02 -26.89 10.39
N ASP A 348 -17.30 -26.58 10.50
CA ASP A 348 -18.24 -26.29 9.41
C ASP A 348 -17.94 -24.98 8.65
N ASP A 349 -17.12 -24.07 9.22
CA ASP A 349 -16.77 -22.77 8.61
C ASP A 349 -15.65 -22.87 7.55
N PHE A 350 -15.12 -24.08 7.28
CA PHE A 350 -13.95 -24.27 6.40
C PHE A 350 -14.27 -24.78 4.98
N GLU A 351 -15.48 -25.27 4.70
CA GLU A 351 -15.86 -25.73 3.34
C GLU A 351 -15.68 -24.66 2.26
N PRO A 352 -16.02 -23.38 2.51
CA PRO A 352 -15.87 -22.33 1.51
C PRO A 352 -14.45 -22.09 1.04
N LEU A 353 -13.45 -22.48 1.83
CA LEU A 353 -12.03 -22.25 1.51
C LEU A 353 -11.47 -23.23 0.49
N SER A 354 -11.98 -24.45 0.46
CA SER A 354 -11.60 -25.41 -0.58
C SER A 354 -11.89 -24.83 -1.96
N GLU A 355 -13.04 -24.14 -2.11
CA GLU A 355 -13.40 -23.47 -3.37
C GLU A 355 -12.45 -22.33 -3.74
N VAL A 356 -12.00 -21.54 -2.76
CA VAL A 356 -10.99 -20.48 -3.00
C VAL A 356 -9.73 -21.10 -3.59
N PHE A 357 -9.19 -22.12 -2.95
CA PHE A 357 -7.97 -22.76 -3.42
C PHE A 357 -8.15 -23.55 -4.71
N HIS A 358 -9.31 -24.17 -4.92
CA HIS A 358 -9.66 -24.82 -6.18
C HIS A 358 -9.78 -23.82 -7.36
N GLY A 359 -10.24 -22.60 -7.07
CA GLY A 359 -10.29 -21.51 -8.04
C GLY A 359 -8.91 -20.95 -8.42
N LEU A 360 -7.93 -21.09 -7.53
CA LEU A 360 -6.59 -20.53 -7.72
C LEU A 360 -5.72 -21.47 -8.56
N ARG A 361 -5.71 -21.31 -9.87
CA ARG A 361 -4.72 -21.92 -10.76
C ARG A 361 -3.48 -21.04 -10.83
N ILE A 362 -2.63 -21.12 -9.80
CA ILE A 362 -1.43 -20.30 -9.66
C ILE A 362 -0.33 -20.88 -10.54
N ASN A 363 0.23 -20.06 -11.42
CA ASN A 363 1.21 -20.53 -12.40
C ASN A 363 2.66 -20.42 -11.92
N GLU A 364 2.98 -19.51 -10.99
CA GLU A 364 4.39 -19.27 -10.64
C GLU A 364 4.67 -19.14 -9.15
N VAL A 365 4.02 -18.20 -8.44
CA VAL A 365 4.39 -17.81 -7.09
C VAL A 365 3.22 -17.90 -6.13
N LEU A 366 3.39 -18.61 -5.04
CA LEU A 366 2.43 -18.68 -3.93
C LEU A 366 3.09 -18.24 -2.62
N ILE A 367 2.41 -17.36 -1.90
CA ILE A 367 2.82 -16.90 -0.58
C ILE A 367 1.71 -17.19 0.41
N LEU A 368 2.04 -17.89 1.50
CA LEU A 368 1.10 -18.32 2.54
C LEU A 368 1.63 -17.91 3.91
N ASN A 369 0.73 -17.45 4.79
CA ASN A 369 1.06 -17.34 6.21
C ASN A 369 0.72 -18.63 6.98
N GLU A 370 1.09 -18.67 8.24
CA GLU A 370 0.89 -19.85 9.10
C GLU A 370 -0.58 -20.27 9.20
N ALA A 371 -1.50 -19.30 9.33
CA ALA A 371 -2.93 -19.58 9.41
C ALA A 371 -3.46 -20.20 8.11
N ALA A 372 -3.06 -19.67 6.94
CA ALA A 372 -3.41 -20.22 5.65
C ALA A 372 -2.92 -21.67 5.48
N ILE A 373 -1.68 -21.96 5.92
CA ILE A 373 -1.10 -23.31 5.88
C ILE A 373 -1.90 -24.27 6.76
N LYS A 374 -2.25 -23.87 8.00
CA LYS A 374 -3.05 -24.70 8.93
C LYS A 374 -4.46 -24.98 8.40
N VAL A 375 -5.07 -23.99 7.78
CA VAL A 375 -6.40 -24.11 7.17
C VAL A 375 -6.39 -25.09 6.01
N MET A 376 -5.42 -24.96 5.09
CA MET A 376 -5.28 -25.89 3.96
C MET A 376 -5.14 -27.35 4.40
N PHE A 377 -4.49 -27.59 5.55
CA PHE A 377 -4.33 -28.93 6.10
C PHE A 377 -5.61 -29.47 6.75
N LYS A 378 -6.36 -28.64 7.48
CA LYS A 378 -7.58 -29.07 8.19
C LYS A 378 -8.70 -29.50 7.26
N LEU A 379 -8.78 -28.91 6.07
CA LEU A 379 -9.86 -29.13 5.13
C LEU A 379 -9.98 -30.58 4.65
N GLU A 380 -8.91 -31.38 4.58
CA GLU A 380 -8.98 -32.71 3.98
C GLU A 380 -8.01 -33.78 4.54
N GLY A 381 -7.22 -33.49 5.55
CA GLY A 381 -6.18 -34.45 5.99
C GLY A 381 -5.13 -34.79 4.90
N SER A 382 -5.44 -34.47 3.64
CA SER A 382 -4.57 -34.53 2.46
C SER A 382 -4.93 -33.36 1.54
N MET A 383 -3.93 -32.72 0.92
CA MET A 383 -4.18 -31.58 0.01
C MET A 383 -5.09 -32.00 -1.15
N PRO A 384 -6.27 -31.37 -1.30
CA PRO A 384 -7.21 -31.74 -2.37
C PRO A 384 -6.79 -31.22 -3.74
N VAL A 385 -5.88 -30.24 -3.76
CA VAL A 385 -5.45 -29.54 -4.96
C VAL A 385 -3.94 -29.68 -5.14
N SER A 386 -3.51 -30.33 -6.20
CA SER A 386 -2.12 -30.28 -6.61
C SER A 386 -1.86 -28.94 -7.30
N PHE A 387 -1.04 -28.10 -6.70
CA PHE A 387 -0.50 -26.87 -7.31
C PHE A 387 0.66 -27.21 -8.24
N ASN A 388 0.36 -27.95 -9.29
CA ASN A 388 1.39 -28.48 -10.22
C ASN A 388 2.19 -27.38 -10.94
N ASN A 389 1.68 -26.16 -11.01
CA ASN A 389 2.35 -25.07 -11.73
C ASN A 389 3.17 -24.15 -10.80
N VAL A 390 3.03 -24.29 -9.48
CA VAL A 390 3.78 -23.44 -8.55
C VAL A 390 5.26 -23.79 -8.55
N GLN A 391 6.08 -22.83 -8.91
CA GLN A 391 7.54 -22.94 -8.95
C GLN A 391 8.20 -22.27 -7.75
N SER A 392 7.56 -21.30 -7.12
CA SER A 392 8.07 -20.56 -5.98
C SER A 392 7.05 -20.53 -4.85
N LEU A 393 7.43 -21.02 -3.68
CA LEU A 393 6.63 -20.98 -2.46
C LEU A 393 7.34 -20.16 -1.40
N ARG A 394 6.61 -19.21 -0.82
CA ARG A 394 7.05 -18.50 0.38
C ARG A 394 6.07 -18.78 1.51
N MET A 395 6.60 -19.29 2.62
CA MET A 395 5.88 -19.51 3.87
C MET A 395 6.27 -18.43 4.88
N ASN A 396 5.29 -17.64 5.31
CA ASN A 396 5.45 -16.63 6.36
C ASN A 396 4.95 -17.24 7.68
N ILE A 397 5.85 -17.74 8.53
CA ILE A 397 5.53 -18.55 9.71
C ILE A 397 6.12 -17.89 10.97
N GLY A 398 5.40 -17.92 12.09
CA GLY A 398 5.93 -17.44 13.38
C GLY A 398 7.06 -18.32 13.91
N CYS A 399 6.74 -19.59 14.15
CA CYS A 399 7.67 -20.64 14.59
C CYS A 399 7.30 -21.96 13.92
N VAL A 400 8.31 -22.78 13.56
CA VAL A 400 8.08 -24.13 13.04
C VAL A 400 7.91 -25.10 14.22
N THR A 401 6.71 -25.08 14.81
CA THR A 401 6.32 -25.98 15.90
C THR A 401 5.91 -27.35 15.40
N ASP A 402 5.80 -28.32 16.30
CA ASP A 402 5.30 -29.66 15.96
C ASP A 402 3.87 -29.62 15.40
N GLU A 403 3.06 -28.61 15.75
CA GLU A 403 1.71 -28.45 15.23
C GLU A 403 1.66 -28.08 13.75
N ILE A 404 2.61 -27.25 13.27
CA ILE A 404 2.61 -26.77 11.88
C ILE A 404 3.29 -27.73 10.93
N VAL A 405 4.22 -28.57 11.39
CA VAL A 405 5.02 -29.45 10.54
C VAL A 405 4.16 -30.35 9.65
N PRO A 406 3.11 -31.04 10.14
CA PRO A 406 2.25 -31.86 9.29
C PRO A 406 1.55 -31.05 8.19
N SER A 407 1.12 -29.83 8.52
CA SER A 407 0.50 -28.90 7.56
C SER A 407 1.48 -28.43 6.49
N MET A 408 2.72 -28.12 6.87
CA MET A 408 3.79 -27.78 5.93
C MET A 408 4.11 -28.93 4.99
N VAL A 409 4.19 -30.15 5.51
CA VAL A 409 4.41 -31.38 4.71
C VAL A 409 3.30 -31.56 3.69
N SER A 410 2.04 -31.39 4.09
CA SER A 410 0.89 -31.47 3.19
C SER A 410 0.97 -30.48 2.06
N VAL A 411 1.26 -29.19 2.36
CA VAL A 411 1.43 -28.13 1.36
C VAL A 411 2.58 -28.46 0.40
N LEU A 412 3.73 -28.88 0.92
CA LEU A 412 4.90 -29.24 0.10
C LEU A 412 4.65 -30.48 -0.78
N ARG A 413 3.85 -31.43 -0.31
CA ARG A 413 3.44 -32.61 -1.10
C ARG A 413 2.59 -32.23 -2.30
N GLY A 414 1.74 -31.20 -2.16
CA GLY A 414 0.91 -30.67 -3.24
C GLY A 414 1.68 -29.90 -4.33
N MET A 415 2.99 -29.67 -4.18
CA MET A 415 3.80 -28.82 -5.09
C MET A 415 5.01 -29.56 -5.67
N PRO A 416 4.82 -30.56 -6.53
CA PRO A 416 5.92 -31.42 -6.99
C PRO A 416 6.93 -30.70 -7.92
N TYR A 417 6.56 -29.54 -8.48
CA TYR A 417 7.41 -28.78 -9.42
C TYR A 417 8.09 -27.57 -8.79
N LEU A 418 8.09 -27.47 -7.45
CA LEU A 418 8.69 -26.36 -6.73
C LEU A 418 10.21 -26.26 -6.97
N ARG A 419 10.67 -25.07 -7.34
CA ARG A 419 12.09 -24.75 -7.60
C ARG A 419 12.66 -23.80 -6.56
N ILE A 420 11.83 -22.97 -5.95
CA ILE A 420 12.23 -21.96 -4.97
C ILE A 420 11.39 -22.13 -3.70
N LEU A 421 12.04 -22.37 -2.59
CA LEU A 421 11.39 -22.42 -1.27
C LEU A 421 11.97 -21.35 -0.37
N TYR A 422 11.11 -20.48 0.13
CA TYR A 422 11.47 -19.45 1.10
C TYR A 422 10.61 -19.57 2.36
N ILE A 423 11.22 -19.79 3.49
CA ILE A 423 10.55 -19.82 4.80
C ILE A 423 11.01 -18.59 5.57
N LYS A 424 10.08 -17.63 5.72
CA LYS A 424 10.31 -16.35 6.39
C LYS A 424 9.60 -16.34 7.73
N ARG A 425 10.28 -15.82 8.74
CA ARG A 425 9.67 -15.57 10.04
C ARG A 425 8.86 -14.28 10.04
N CYS A 426 7.62 -14.37 10.49
CA CYS A 426 6.71 -13.24 10.68
C CYS A 426 6.15 -13.20 12.11
N PRO A 427 5.92 -12.01 12.71
CA PRO A 427 5.20 -11.89 13.98
C PRO A 427 3.74 -12.42 13.85
N PRO A 428 3.09 -12.82 14.95
CA PRO A 428 3.54 -12.72 16.33
C PRO A 428 4.57 -13.80 16.70
N PHE A 429 5.55 -13.40 17.51
CA PHE A 429 6.56 -14.31 17.99
C PHE A 429 6.08 -14.89 19.32
N HIS A 430 5.69 -16.16 19.33
CA HIS A 430 5.48 -16.87 20.58
C HIS A 430 6.82 -17.35 21.10
N GLU A 431 7.18 -16.95 22.30
CA GLU A 431 8.23 -17.60 23.05
C GLU A 431 7.68 -18.96 23.52
N LEU A 432 8.13 -20.02 22.88
CA LEU A 432 7.73 -21.37 23.25
C LEU A 432 8.67 -21.88 24.35
N GLU A 433 8.10 -22.15 25.51
CA GLU A 433 8.81 -22.77 26.64
C GLU A 433 9.16 -24.25 26.40
N SER A 434 8.74 -24.88 25.30
CA SER A 434 8.94 -26.31 25.12
C SER A 434 10.09 -26.65 24.18
N ASN A 435 11.14 -27.22 24.75
CA ASN A 435 12.34 -27.73 24.09
C ASN A 435 12.16 -29.11 23.43
N LYS A 436 10.98 -29.55 23.07
CA LYS A 436 10.74 -30.86 22.46
C LYS A 436 10.50 -30.71 20.95
N CYS A 437 11.42 -31.27 20.18
CA CYS A 437 11.29 -31.43 18.74
C CYS A 437 10.82 -32.85 18.47
N GLY A 438 9.62 -33.00 17.89
CA GLY A 438 9.05 -34.30 17.52
C GLY A 438 9.49 -34.81 16.15
N PHE A 439 10.01 -33.95 15.29
CA PHE A 439 10.27 -34.28 13.88
C PHE A 439 11.75 -34.14 13.51
N ASP A 440 12.45 -35.25 13.49
CA ASP A 440 13.83 -35.34 13.05
C ASP A 440 13.96 -35.44 11.51
N ILE A 441 15.18 -35.49 11.03
CA ILE A 441 15.45 -35.67 9.60
C ILE A 441 14.88 -36.99 9.05
N GLY A 442 14.75 -38.03 9.86
CA GLY A 442 14.14 -39.31 9.49
C GLY A 442 12.68 -39.12 9.10
N TYR A 443 11.93 -38.34 9.89
CA TYR A 443 10.56 -37.99 9.58
C TYR A 443 10.44 -37.30 8.19
N TRP A 444 11.28 -36.28 7.93
CA TRP A 444 11.26 -35.56 6.67
C TRP A 444 11.59 -36.46 5.47
N LYS A 445 12.55 -37.37 5.60
CA LYS A 445 12.91 -38.35 4.55
C LYS A 445 11.79 -39.34 4.26
N LEU A 446 11.03 -39.76 5.28
CA LEU A 446 9.90 -40.67 5.14
C LEU A 446 8.73 -40.05 4.35
N GLN A 447 8.62 -38.71 4.31
CA GLN A 447 7.55 -38.04 3.59
C GLN A 447 7.68 -38.14 2.06
N ASN A 448 8.85 -38.49 1.54
CA ASN A 448 9.16 -38.67 0.10
C ASN A 448 8.63 -37.51 -0.77
N LEU A 449 8.97 -36.27 -0.39
CA LEU A 449 8.46 -35.06 -1.01
C LEU A 449 9.06 -34.85 -2.41
N ALA A 450 8.26 -34.92 -3.46
CA ALA A 450 8.70 -34.90 -4.86
C ALA A 450 9.45 -33.61 -5.25
N PHE A 451 9.12 -32.49 -4.64
CA PHE A 451 9.74 -31.20 -4.94
C PHE A 451 11.25 -31.16 -4.70
N ILE A 452 11.74 -32.00 -3.77
CA ILE A 452 13.16 -32.01 -3.37
C ILE A 452 14.10 -32.27 -4.55
N ASN A 453 13.64 -33.05 -5.52
CA ASN A 453 14.42 -33.39 -6.74
C ASN A 453 14.51 -32.22 -7.74
N ARG A 454 13.71 -31.17 -7.56
CA ARG A 454 13.64 -30.01 -8.46
C ARG A 454 14.06 -28.70 -7.81
N LEU A 455 14.25 -28.69 -6.49
CA LEU A 455 14.58 -27.50 -5.71
C LEU A 455 15.94 -26.95 -6.11
N GLU A 456 15.96 -25.68 -6.55
CA GLU A 456 17.17 -24.97 -6.99
C GLU A 456 17.62 -23.89 -5.98
N PHE A 457 16.66 -23.24 -5.33
CA PHE A 457 16.93 -22.15 -4.39
C PHE A 457 16.17 -22.40 -3.09
N PHE A 458 16.89 -22.30 -1.99
CA PHE A 458 16.34 -22.47 -0.65
C PHE A 458 16.76 -21.33 0.24
N THR A 459 15.80 -20.68 0.90
CA THR A 459 16.07 -19.65 1.90
C THR A 459 15.25 -19.94 3.16
N ILE A 460 15.89 -19.90 4.33
CA ILE A 460 15.23 -20.18 5.60
C ILE A 460 15.73 -19.23 6.68
N GLU A 461 14.80 -18.66 7.45
CA GLU A 461 15.10 -17.85 8.63
C GLU A 461 14.98 -18.72 9.89
N ILE A 462 16.09 -18.94 10.57
CA ILE A 462 16.21 -19.79 11.78
C ILE A 462 16.34 -18.87 13.01
N LEU A 463 15.46 -19.04 13.98
CA LEU A 463 15.59 -18.39 15.29
C LEU A 463 15.56 -19.36 16.46
N GLU A 464 14.83 -20.46 16.33
CA GLU A 464 14.72 -21.53 17.30
C GLU A 464 15.19 -22.85 16.69
N TRP A 465 15.76 -23.72 17.53
CA TRP A 465 16.78 -24.70 17.12
C TRP A 465 16.28 -25.97 16.42
N TYR A 466 14.97 -26.35 16.52
CA TYR A 466 14.63 -27.75 16.31
C TYR A 466 14.13 -28.12 14.92
N ASN A 467 12.83 -28.03 14.67
CA ASN A 467 12.22 -28.49 13.40
C ASN A 467 12.75 -27.75 12.16
N VAL A 468 13.14 -26.48 12.34
CA VAL A 468 13.67 -25.63 11.26
C VAL A 468 15.05 -26.13 10.82
N VAL A 469 15.91 -26.52 11.76
CA VAL A 469 17.24 -27.05 11.47
C VAL A 469 17.14 -28.42 10.79
N GLU A 470 16.22 -29.27 11.25
CA GLU A 470 16.02 -30.59 10.66
C GLU A 470 15.44 -30.52 9.25
N LEU A 471 14.54 -29.57 8.99
CA LEU A 471 14.09 -29.28 7.63
C LEU A 471 15.24 -28.77 6.73
N ALA A 472 16.07 -27.87 7.25
CA ALA A 472 17.24 -27.38 6.52
C ALA A 472 18.22 -28.54 6.21
N ARG A 473 18.49 -29.43 7.17
CA ARG A 473 19.28 -30.64 6.96
C ARG A 473 18.70 -31.54 5.88
N TYR A 474 17.38 -31.79 5.92
CA TYR A 474 16.69 -32.58 4.91
C TYR A 474 16.88 -32.00 3.50
N VAL A 475 16.72 -30.69 3.35
CA VAL A 475 16.93 -30.01 2.07
C VAL A 475 18.38 -30.15 1.60
N LEU A 476 19.36 -29.89 2.48
CA LEU A 476 20.78 -29.97 2.12
C LEU A 476 21.23 -31.40 1.78
N GLU A 477 20.69 -32.41 2.45
CA GLU A 477 21.06 -33.82 2.23
C GLU A 477 20.32 -34.46 1.03
N CYS A 478 19.15 -33.92 0.62
CA CYS A 478 18.32 -34.60 -0.39
C CYS A 478 18.16 -33.81 -1.69
N ALA A 479 18.36 -32.48 -1.71
CA ALA A 479 18.13 -31.66 -2.89
C ALA A 479 19.30 -31.72 -3.89
N GLN A 480 19.19 -32.59 -4.88
CA GLN A 480 20.26 -32.82 -5.88
C GLN A 480 20.51 -31.60 -6.79
N LYS A 481 19.47 -30.85 -7.14
CA LYS A 481 19.54 -29.69 -8.05
C LYS A 481 19.73 -28.36 -7.35
N LEU A 482 19.99 -28.37 -6.05
CA LEU A 482 20.18 -27.14 -5.30
C LEU A 482 21.40 -26.37 -5.82
N LYS A 483 21.21 -25.11 -6.16
CA LYS A 483 22.23 -24.17 -6.63
C LYS A 483 22.70 -23.25 -5.51
N LYS A 484 21.76 -22.80 -4.67
CA LYS A 484 22.05 -21.87 -3.57
C LYS A 484 21.13 -22.11 -2.41
N GLY A 485 21.72 -22.21 -1.21
CA GLY A 485 21.04 -22.17 0.08
C GLY A 485 21.38 -20.90 0.84
N VAL A 486 20.40 -20.20 1.40
CA VAL A 486 20.60 -19.03 2.27
C VAL A 486 19.97 -19.32 3.62
N ILE A 487 20.79 -19.28 4.66
CA ILE A 487 20.37 -19.53 6.03
C ILE A 487 20.56 -18.22 6.81
N ILE A 488 19.47 -17.68 7.32
CA ILE A 488 19.43 -16.40 8.02
C ILE A 488 19.13 -16.70 9.50
N CYS A 489 19.99 -16.26 10.40
CA CYS A 489 19.80 -16.46 11.83
C CYS A 489 20.26 -15.26 12.66
N SER A 490 19.97 -15.28 13.97
CA SER A 490 20.50 -14.27 14.89
C SER A 490 22.01 -14.42 15.06
N ALA A 491 22.71 -13.32 15.37
CA ALA A 491 24.14 -13.35 15.63
C ALA A 491 24.54 -14.37 16.70
N GLN A 492 23.69 -14.52 17.73
CA GLN A 492 23.95 -15.45 18.85
C GLN A 492 23.93 -16.91 18.42
N ASN A 493 23.13 -17.27 17.43
CA ASN A 493 22.88 -18.63 17.00
C ASN A 493 23.67 -19.04 15.76
N LEU A 494 24.32 -18.08 15.10
CA LEU A 494 24.97 -18.27 13.81
C LEU A 494 26.01 -19.40 13.81
N GLU A 495 26.94 -19.39 14.76
CA GLU A 495 28.03 -20.35 14.80
C GLU A 495 27.55 -21.78 15.14
N GLU A 496 26.51 -21.89 15.97
CA GLU A 496 25.99 -23.22 16.32
C GLU A 496 25.17 -23.82 15.17
N VAL A 497 24.32 -22.99 14.48
CA VAL A 497 23.59 -23.41 13.28
C VAL A 497 24.58 -23.87 12.20
N LYS A 498 25.61 -23.08 11.98
CA LYS A 498 26.65 -23.37 11.01
C LYS A 498 27.34 -24.72 11.33
N ARG A 499 27.78 -24.92 12.57
CA ARG A 499 28.40 -26.17 13.04
C ARG A 499 27.49 -27.40 12.85
N LYS A 500 26.15 -27.26 13.07
CA LYS A 500 25.18 -28.34 12.87
C LYS A 500 24.97 -28.66 11.40
N LEU A 501 24.90 -27.66 10.55
CA LEU A 501 24.61 -27.83 9.13
C LEU A 501 25.85 -28.15 8.27
N GLU A 502 27.05 -27.76 8.68
CA GLU A 502 28.33 -28.16 8.03
C GLU A 502 28.61 -29.65 8.13
N LYS A 503 28.02 -30.33 9.11
CA LYS A 503 28.13 -31.80 9.27
C LYS A 503 27.23 -32.59 8.31
N CYS A 504 26.33 -31.91 7.57
CA CYS A 504 25.44 -32.56 6.63
C CYS A 504 26.21 -33.06 5.38
N LYS A 505 25.91 -34.28 4.97
CA LYS A 505 26.44 -34.84 3.71
C LYS A 505 25.61 -34.29 2.55
N MET A 506 26.03 -33.15 2.02
CA MET A 506 25.37 -32.55 0.86
C MET A 506 25.55 -33.41 -0.39
N ILE A 507 24.46 -33.62 -1.14
CA ILE A 507 24.49 -34.30 -2.45
C ILE A 507 24.80 -33.30 -3.57
N SER A 508 24.39 -32.04 -3.41
CA SER A 508 24.60 -30.99 -4.41
C SER A 508 25.89 -30.21 -4.17
N THR A 509 26.36 -29.51 -5.21
CA THR A 509 27.48 -28.55 -5.16
C THR A 509 27.02 -27.13 -4.81
N ALA A 510 25.88 -26.99 -4.15
CA ALA A 510 25.27 -25.71 -3.87
C ALA A 510 26.14 -24.81 -2.98
N ALA A 511 26.13 -23.51 -3.27
CA ALA A 511 26.71 -22.51 -2.39
C ALA A 511 25.77 -22.26 -1.19
N ILE A 512 26.22 -22.54 0.02
CA ILE A 512 25.47 -22.25 1.24
C ILE A 512 25.99 -20.96 1.86
N VAL A 513 25.08 -19.99 1.98
CA VAL A 513 25.38 -18.65 2.51
C VAL A 513 24.69 -18.49 3.86
N PHE A 514 25.48 -18.30 4.91
CA PHE A 514 24.96 -17.92 6.22
C PHE A 514 24.93 -16.41 6.35
N LYS A 515 23.80 -15.86 6.79
CA LYS A 515 23.59 -14.42 6.97
C LYS A 515 23.11 -14.10 8.36
N GLU A 516 23.65 -13.02 8.91
CA GLU A 516 23.10 -12.44 10.12
C GLU A 516 21.84 -11.61 9.79
N ARG A 517 20.83 -11.71 10.64
CA ARG A 517 19.62 -10.92 10.49
C ARG A 517 19.90 -9.45 10.77
N PRO A 518 19.56 -8.50 9.87
CA PRO A 518 19.72 -7.07 10.12
C PRO A 518 18.91 -6.63 11.33
N LYS A 519 19.52 -5.84 12.24
CA LYS A 519 18.91 -5.36 13.50
C LYS A 519 17.71 -4.44 13.33
N SER A 520 17.37 -4.01 12.15
CA SER A 520 16.26 -3.07 11.87
C SER A 520 15.53 -3.41 10.57
N GLU A 521 14.57 -4.29 10.64
CA GLU A 521 13.34 -4.06 9.90
C GLU A 521 12.23 -3.77 10.92
N ARG A 522 12.27 -2.58 11.54
CA ARG A 522 11.04 -1.93 11.95
C ARG A 522 10.30 -1.64 10.65
N ARG A 523 9.28 -2.42 10.36
CA ARG A 523 8.33 -2.09 9.31
C ARG A 523 7.89 -0.65 9.56
N LEU A 524 8.27 0.24 8.67
CA LEU A 524 7.46 1.37 8.32
C LEU A 524 6.22 0.76 7.64
N LEU A 525 5.20 0.50 8.46
CA LEU A 525 3.84 0.36 8.01
C LEU A 525 3.40 1.76 7.56
N PHE A 526 3.51 2.03 6.27
CA PHE A 526 2.82 3.12 5.59
C PHE A 526 2.21 2.57 4.30
#